data_c65485429f2b94a5d47efc61bc3ef095
#
_entry.id   c65485429f2b94a5d47efc61bc3ef095
#
_cell.length_a   1.000
_cell.length_b   1.000
_cell.length_c   1.000
_cell.angle_alpha   90.00
_cell.angle_beta   90.00
_cell.angle_gamma   90.00
#
_symmetry.space_group_name_H-M   'P 1'
#
loop_
_entity.id
_entity.type
_entity.pdbx_description
1 polymer ?
#
loop_
_entity_poly.entity_id
_entity_poly.type
_entity_poly.pdbx_seq_one_letter_code
_entity_poly.pdbx_strand_id
1 'polypeptide(L)'
;VTYTVYGAKVRLRYAGFVSFLSMLFSVLTGLAFTTIVTRKLTPTDFGLWQVISVTIAYFAVITNIVGYWTPRFIARGENVAKSSLVYNTAAGVAATLAYILVSYGISSSLELNLFYFILFAPQVFLCYISMALEGVNKGYAPQHVGYSFMIFEVVKVVVAYILVAVTKQSLAGAIISVMLAQLSRVVYLLAVSRQIIGEGKLLKEHLIRFTKLAWIPLYCNLAGYINTLDVYMVVYFAKTTLPVALFRVAFTLSSIISYSASFSSALYPRILAHKSSKDIEETLKLTLMFAIPMSLGLITLANPLLCIFGVKYLQARQVLVALVPALLAASFSRVFETVILGAEEVDLNKKAGFKEYLKSNLFILPTAQYLVYGAYLAVLAALLATGPADIAL
;
A
#
# COMPACT_ATOMS: atom_id res chain seq x y z
N VAL A 1 22.33 -12.28 -14.16
CA VAL A 1 21.78 -12.10 -15.51
C VAL A 1 21.65 -10.61 -15.78
N THR A 2 22.22 -10.15 -16.87
CA THR A 2 22.12 -8.75 -17.33
C THR A 2 21.41 -8.76 -18.66
N TYR A 3 20.42 -7.90 -18.83
CA TYR A 3 19.74 -7.70 -20.12
C TYR A 3 19.65 -6.21 -20.43
N THR A 4 19.46 -5.87 -21.67
CA THR A 4 19.41 -4.49 -22.13
C THR A 4 17.99 -4.15 -22.60
N VAL A 5 17.43 -3.06 -22.07
CA VAL A 5 16.13 -2.52 -22.48
C VAL A 5 16.35 -1.05 -22.85
N TYR A 6 16.07 -0.68 -24.09
CA TYR A 6 16.27 0.68 -24.59
C TYR A 6 17.66 1.25 -24.24
N GLY A 7 18.72 0.45 -24.40
CA GLY A 7 20.11 0.87 -24.09
C GLY A 7 20.51 0.83 -22.62
N ALA A 8 19.58 0.65 -21.67
CA ALA A 8 19.90 0.52 -20.26
C ALA A 8 20.29 -0.92 -19.91
N LYS A 9 21.46 -1.09 -19.26
CA LYS A 9 21.91 -2.40 -18.73
C LYS A 9 21.20 -2.69 -17.41
N VAL A 10 20.29 -3.64 -17.40
CA VAL A 10 19.57 -4.07 -16.19
C VAL A 10 20.31 -5.23 -15.53
N ARG A 11 20.82 -5.01 -14.30
CA ARG A 11 21.46 -6.05 -13.46
C ARG A 11 20.45 -6.53 -12.42
N LEU A 12 19.76 -7.63 -12.69
CA LEU A 12 18.67 -8.16 -11.85
C LEU A 12 19.07 -8.31 -10.36
N ARG A 13 20.25 -8.91 -10.09
CA ARG A 13 20.72 -9.07 -8.70
C ARG A 13 20.90 -7.75 -7.98
N TYR A 14 21.42 -6.74 -8.68
CA TYR A 14 21.61 -5.42 -8.12
C TYR A 14 20.28 -4.71 -7.86
N ALA A 15 19.37 -4.71 -8.83
CA ALA A 15 18.04 -4.12 -8.69
C ALA A 15 17.24 -4.80 -7.54
N GLY A 16 17.32 -6.12 -7.44
CA GLY A 16 16.71 -6.86 -6.33
C GLY A 16 17.30 -6.50 -4.97
N PHE A 17 18.63 -6.38 -4.87
CA PHE A 17 19.32 -5.97 -3.63
C PHE A 17 18.92 -4.54 -3.21
N VAL A 18 18.89 -3.60 -4.16
CA VAL A 18 18.46 -2.21 -3.90
C VAL A 18 17.01 -2.17 -3.43
N SER A 19 16.13 -2.92 -4.07
CA SER A 19 14.71 -3.00 -3.65
C SER A 19 14.56 -3.58 -2.25
N PHE A 20 15.30 -4.63 -1.92
CA PHE A 20 15.31 -5.23 -0.58
C PHE A 20 15.80 -4.24 0.48
N LEU A 21 16.93 -3.57 0.21
CA LEU A 21 17.49 -2.58 1.14
C LEU A 21 16.52 -1.40 1.34
N SER A 22 15.85 -0.95 0.26
CA SER A 22 14.83 0.11 0.33
C SER A 22 13.65 -0.29 1.21
N MET A 23 13.23 -1.55 1.14
CA MET A 23 12.13 -2.08 1.96
C MET A 23 12.50 -2.10 3.44
N LEU A 24 13.70 -2.60 3.79
CA LEU A 24 14.18 -2.59 5.17
C LEU A 24 14.31 -1.16 5.72
N PHE A 25 14.84 -0.26 4.90
CA PHE A 25 14.98 1.14 5.26
C PHE A 25 13.60 1.79 5.54
N SER A 26 12.60 1.47 4.72
CA SER A 26 11.23 1.99 4.87
C SER A 26 10.56 1.54 6.17
N VAL A 27 10.87 0.36 6.69
CA VAL A 27 10.35 -0.09 7.99
C VAL A 27 10.85 0.82 9.11
N LEU A 28 12.16 1.09 9.13
CA LEU A 28 12.79 1.95 10.15
C LEU A 28 12.28 3.40 10.05
N THR A 29 12.26 3.95 8.84
CA THR A 29 11.80 5.32 8.61
C THR A 29 10.30 5.47 8.80
N GLY A 30 9.52 4.45 8.48
CA GLY A 30 8.09 4.39 8.76
C GLY A 30 7.79 4.44 10.26
N LEU A 31 8.50 3.66 11.07
CA LEU A 31 8.42 3.73 12.53
C LEU A 31 8.85 5.10 13.06
N ALA A 32 9.97 5.65 12.56
CA ALA A 32 10.44 6.98 12.95
C ALA A 32 9.41 8.06 12.64
N PHE A 33 8.87 8.10 11.42
CA PHE A 33 7.82 9.03 11.02
C PHE A 33 6.58 8.91 11.91
N THR A 34 6.08 7.68 12.08
CA THR A 34 4.89 7.45 12.92
C THR A 34 5.15 7.89 14.36
N THR A 35 6.33 7.62 14.91
CA THR A 35 6.71 8.05 16.25
C THR A 35 6.75 9.59 16.37
N ILE A 36 7.35 10.30 15.41
CA ILE A 36 7.39 11.76 15.39
C ILE A 36 5.96 12.33 15.39
N VAL A 37 5.12 11.80 14.49
CA VAL A 37 3.75 12.28 14.33
C VAL A 37 2.90 11.97 15.57
N THR A 38 2.90 10.74 16.06
CA THR A 38 2.06 10.32 17.20
C THR A 38 2.47 10.99 18.50
N ARG A 39 3.74 11.30 18.71
CA ARG A 39 4.19 12.01 19.91
C ARG A 39 3.78 13.47 19.94
N LYS A 40 3.62 14.11 18.79
CA LYS A 40 3.36 15.54 18.66
C LYS A 40 1.90 15.87 18.36
N LEU A 41 1.17 15.01 17.66
CA LEU A 41 -0.24 15.17 17.39
C LEU A 41 -1.10 14.66 18.56
N THR A 42 -2.33 15.16 18.65
CA THR A 42 -3.36 14.51 19.48
C THR A 42 -3.76 13.16 18.85
N PRO A 43 -4.28 12.19 19.62
CA PRO A 43 -4.80 10.95 19.04
C PRO A 43 -5.90 11.19 18.01
N THR A 44 -6.77 12.19 18.25
CA THR A 44 -7.83 12.57 17.30
C THR A 44 -7.27 13.12 15.98
N ASP A 45 -6.24 13.98 16.03
CA ASP A 45 -5.55 14.46 14.80
C ASP A 45 -4.87 13.32 14.05
N PHE A 46 -4.26 12.38 14.77
CA PHE A 46 -3.66 11.20 14.15
C PHE A 46 -4.73 10.27 13.52
N GLY A 47 -5.89 10.14 14.17
CA GLY A 47 -7.05 9.45 13.59
C GLY A 47 -7.56 10.15 12.33
N LEU A 48 -7.69 11.49 12.34
CA LEU A 48 -8.04 12.29 11.16
C LEU A 48 -7.04 12.08 10.02
N TRP A 49 -5.74 12.05 10.33
CA TRP A 49 -4.68 11.68 9.38
C TRP A 49 -4.97 10.33 8.69
N GLN A 50 -5.42 9.31 9.45
CA GLN A 50 -5.74 8.00 8.89
C GLN A 50 -6.95 8.05 7.95
N VAL A 51 -8.02 8.75 8.34
CA VAL A 51 -9.21 8.94 7.49
C VAL A 51 -8.84 9.60 6.16
N ILE A 52 -8.08 10.70 6.20
CA ILE A 52 -7.64 11.40 4.98
C ILE A 52 -6.75 10.50 4.12
N SER A 53 -5.82 9.75 4.75
CA SER A 53 -4.91 8.84 4.03
C SER A 53 -5.68 7.72 3.32
N VAL A 54 -6.69 7.14 3.97
CA VAL A 54 -7.57 6.13 3.36
C VAL A 54 -8.38 6.75 2.22
N THR A 55 -8.91 7.97 2.40
CA THR A 55 -9.63 8.67 1.33
C THR A 55 -8.76 8.83 0.09
N ILE A 56 -7.50 9.29 0.23
CA ILE A 56 -6.56 9.41 -0.88
C ILE A 56 -6.33 8.05 -1.57
N ALA A 57 -6.17 6.98 -0.77
CA ALA A 57 -5.95 5.65 -1.31
C ALA A 57 -7.09 5.18 -2.23
N TYR A 58 -8.35 5.47 -1.88
CA TYR A 58 -9.50 5.17 -2.75
C TYR A 58 -9.41 5.86 -4.11
N PHE A 59 -9.04 7.15 -4.13
CA PHE A 59 -8.90 7.88 -5.39
C PHE A 59 -7.63 7.50 -6.14
N ALA A 60 -6.64 6.91 -5.48
CA ALA A 60 -5.43 6.40 -6.11
C ALA A 60 -5.59 5.00 -6.73
N VAL A 61 -6.71 4.28 -6.52
CA VAL A 61 -6.89 2.89 -7.00
C VAL A 61 -6.70 2.75 -8.52
N ILE A 62 -7.13 3.75 -9.29
CA ILE A 62 -7.03 3.77 -10.76
C ILE A 62 -5.56 3.78 -11.23
N THR A 63 -4.64 4.28 -10.41
CA THR A 63 -3.19 4.26 -10.73
C THR A 63 -2.66 2.85 -10.99
N ASN A 64 -3.30 1.83 -10.39
CA ASN A 64 -2.92 0.43 -10.56
C ASN A 64 -3.04 -0.04 -12.02
N ILE A 65 -3.85 0.60 -12.86
CA ILE A 65 -3.97 0.27 -14.28
C ILE A 65 -2.61 0.44 -14.96
N VAL A 66 -2.06 1.63 -14.83
CA VAL A 66 -0.76 1.97 -15.45
C VAL A 66 0.38 1.27 -14.71
N GLY A 67 0.33 1.21 -13.38
CA GLY A 67 1.33 0.51 -12.56
C GLY A 67 1.48 -0.98 -12.89
N TYR A 68 0.39 -1.62 -13.35
CA TYR A 68 0.37 -3.03 -13.73
C TYR A 68 0.85 -3.27 -15.17
N TRP A 69 0.35 -2.46 -16.13
CA TRP A 69 0.58 -2.73 -17.55
C TRP A 69 1.85 -2.11 -18.11
N THR A 70 2.23 -0.91 -17.67
CA THR A 70 3.40 -0.19 -18.21
C THR A 70 4.70 -0.99 -18.09
N PRO A 71 5.05 -1.60 -16.94
CA PRO A 71 6.26 -2.39 -16.84
C PRO A 71 6.29 -3.56 -17.82
N ARG A 72 5.13 -4.20 -18.04
CA ARG A 72 4.99 -5.34 -18.94
C ARG A 72 5.20 -4.98 -20.40
N PHE A 73 4.62 -3.84 -20.82
CA PHE A 73 4.77 -3.38 -22.21
C PHE A 73 6.21 -2.93 -22.48
N ILE A 74 6.83 -2.18 -21.57
CA ILE A 74 8.22 -1.73 -21.71
C ILE A 74 9.18 -2.93 -21.73
N ALA A 75 9.00 -3.91 -20.83
CA ALA A 75 9.84 -5.10 -20.80
C ALA A 75 9.72 -5.96 -22.09
N ARG A 76 8.60 -5.84 -22.83
CA ARG A 76 8.36 -6.48 -24.12
C ARG A 76 8.84 -5.65 -25.33
N GLY A 77 9.48 -4.51 -25.10
CA GLY A 77 10.01 -3.65 -26.13
C GLY A 77 9.03 -2.61 -26.69
N GLU A 78 7.86 -2.41 -26.06
CA GLU A 78 6.91 -1.34 -26.43
C GLU A 78 7.18 -0.09 -25.60
N ASN A 79 7.62 1.03 -26.21
CA ASN A 79 7.80 2.28 -25.47
C ASN A 79 6.46 2.99 -25.27
N VAL A 80 5.79 2.65 -24.16
CA VAL A 80 4.52 3.28 -23.75
C VAL A 80 4.73 4.40 -22.71
N ALA A 81 5.97 4.80 -22.41
CA ALA A 81 6.30 5.71 -21.32
C ALA A 81 5.52 7.04 -21.38
N LYS A 82 5.52 7.70 -22.54
CA LYS A 82 4.80 8.96 -22.75
C LYS A 82 3.29 8.79 -22.65
N SER A 83 2.74 7.72 -23.23
CA SER A 83 1.31 7.41 -23.15
C SER A 83 0.86 7.09 -21.72
N SER A 84 1.69 6.38 -20.93
CA SER A 84 1.44 6.07 -19.52
C SER A 84 1.38 7.35 -18.67
N LEU A 85 2.32 8.26 -18.90
CA LEU A 85 2.39 9.53 -18.16
C LEU A 85 1.16 10.40 -18.49
N VAL A 86 0.80 10.55 -19.77
CA VAL A 86 -0.36 11.33 -20.21
C VAL A 86 -1.66 10.72 -19.66
N TYR A 87 -1.84 9.40 -19.77
CA TYR A 87 -3.01 8.70 -19.22
C TYR A 87 -3.20 8.97 -17.73
N ASN A 88 -2.14 8.76 -16.94
CA ASN A 88 -2.21 9.00 -15.49
C ASN A 88 -2.30 10.49 -15.13
N THR A 89 -1.72 11.39 -15.90
CA THR A 89 -1.90 12.83 -15.67
C THR A 89 -3.36 13.23 -15.83
N ALA A 90 -4.01 12.81 -16.92
CA ALA A 90 -5.43 13.11 -17.14
C ALA A 90 -6.33 12.45 -16.07
N ALA A 91 -6.10 11.18 -15.77
CA ALA A 91 -6.82 10.47 -14.72
C ALA A 91 -6.57 11.10 -13.32
N GLY A 92 -5.34 11.56 -13.04
CA GLY A 92 -4.96 12.22 -11.80
C GLY A 92 -5.66 13.55 -11.58
N VAL A 93 -5.81 14.37 -12.63
CA VAL A 93 -6.59 15.62 -12.55
C VAL A 93 -8.06 15.30 -12.23
N ALA A 94 -8.67 14.37 -12.96
CA ALA A 94 -10.06 13.97 -12.72
C ALA A 94 -10.25 13.38 -11.30
N ALA A 95 -9.34 12.51 -10.85
CA ALA A 95 -9.38 11.92 -9.53
C ALA A 95 -9.19 12.97 -8.41
N THR A 96 -8.33 13.97 -8.61
CA THR A 96 -8.14 15.06 -7.64
C THR A 96 -9.40 15.90 -7.50
N LEU A 97 -10.05 16.25 -8.61
CA LEU A 97 -11.32 16.97 -8.59
C LEU A 97 -12.41 16.15 -7.89
N ALA A 98 -12.53 14.86 -8.23
CA ALA A 98 -13.48 13.96 -7.57
C ALA A 98 -13.17 13.81 -6.07
N TYR A 99 -11.89 13.72 -5.68
CA TYR A 99 -11.47 13.69 -4.28
C TYR A 99 -11.95 14.94 -3.53
N ILE A 100 -11.77 16.14 -4.09
CA ILE A 100 -12.20 17.40 -3.46
C ILE A 100 -13.72 17.40 -3.24
N LEU A 101 -14.49 17.00 -4.24
CA LEU A 101 -15.97 16.94 -4.15
C LEU A 101 -16.42 15.94 -3.06
N VAL A 102 -15.86 14.74 -3.06
CA VAL A 102 -16.20 13.68 -2.08
C VAL A 102 -15.73 14.06 -0.68
N SER A 103 -14.57 14.72 -0.55
CA SER A 103 -14.05 15.20 0.74
C SER A 103 -15.00 16.18 1.41
N TYR A 104 -15.69 17.03 0.65
CA TYR A 104 -16.73 17.91 1.19
C TYR A 104 -17.87 17.10 1.83
N GLY A 105 -18.35 16.05 1.16
CA GLY A 105 -19.39 15.18 1.68
C GLY A 105 -18.94 14.39 2.92
N ILE A 106 -17.72 13.84 2.91
CA ILE A 106 -17.15 13.09 4.05
C ILE A 106 -16.97 14.03 5.25
N SER A 107 -16.38 15.20 5.04
CA SER A 107 -16.14 16.21 6.09
C SER A 107 -17.46 16.62 6.75
N SER A 108 -18.49 16.90 5.96
CA SER A 108 -19.81 17.27 6.47
C SER A 108 -20.50 16.14 7.24
N SER A 109 -20.47 14.91 6.72
CA SER A 109 -21.14 13.75 7.33
C SER A 109 -20.47 13.25 8.60
N LEU A 110 -19.16 13.37 8.69
CA LEU A 110 -18.36 12.90 9.84
C LEU A 110 -17.92 14.04 10.77
N GLU A 111 -18.35 15.27 10.52
CA GLU A 111 -17.99 16.48 11.31
C GLU A 111 -16.46 16.68 11.41
N LEU A 112 -15.73 16.41 10.30
CA LEU A 112 -14.28 16.52 10.24
C LEU A 112 -13.85 17.84 9.61
N ASN A 113 -12.63 18.30 9.93
CA ASN A 113 -12.11 19.55 9.38
C ASN A 113 -11.72 19.41 7.90
N LEU A 114 -12.50 20.04 7.02
CA LEU A 114 -12.32 20.04 5.57
C LEU A 114 -10.95 20.59 5.14
N PHE A 115 -10.39 21.54 5.90
CA PHE A 115 -9.10 22.16 5.57
C PHE A 115 -7.99 21.14 5.31
N TYR A 116 -7.89 20.10 6.15
CA TYR A 116 -6.84 19.08 5.99
C TYR A 116 -7.06 18.17 4.77
N PHE A 117 -8.31 17.91 4.38
CA PHE A 117 -8.61 17.20 3.14
C PHE A 117 -8.17 18.01 1.93
N ILE A 118 -8.50 19.30 1.87
CA ILE A 118 -8.12 20.18 0.76
C ILE A 118 -6.60 20.37 0.71
N LEU A 119 -5.96 20.56 1.86
CA LEU A 119 -4.49 20.67 1.94
C LEU A 119 -3.79 19.43 1.36
N PHE A 120 -4.37 18.24 1.53
CA PHE A 120 -3.77 16.99 1.02
C PHE A 120 -4.24 16.61 -0.38
N ALA A 121 -5.16 17.35 -1.01
CA ALA A 121 -5.67 17.05 -2.36
C ALA A 121 -4.57 16.91 -3.44
N PRO A 122 -3.50 17.75 -3.46
CA PRO A 122 -2.42 17.60 -4.43
C PRO A 122 -1.70 16.24 -4.34
N GLN A 123 -1.74 15.56 -3.19
CA GLN A 123 -1.16 14.24 -3.02
C GLN A 123 -1.79 13.21 -3.97
N VAL A 124 -3.11 13.30 -4.23
CA VAL A 124 -3.79 12.42 -5.19
C VAL A 124 -3.11 12.53 -6.55
N PHE A 125 -2.96 13.74 -7.06
CA PHE A 125 -2.30 13.99 -8.35
C PHE A 125 -0.84 13.47 -8.36
N LEU A 126 -0.08 13.75 -7.30
CA LEU A 126 1.30 13.28 -7.18
C LEU A 126 1.39 11.74 -7.17
N CYS A 127 0.41 11.04 -6.58
CA CYS A 127 0.34 9.57 -6.63
C CYS A 127 0.21 9.05 -8.07
N TYR A 128 -0.63 9.70 -8.91
CA TYR A 128 -0.79 9.30 -10.31
C TYR A 128 0.49 9.48 -11.11
N ILE A 129 1.15 10.63 -10.97
CA ILE A 129 2.41 10.89 -11.67
C ILE A 129 3.49 9.91 -11.21
N SER A 130 3.64 9.73 -9.91
CA SER A 130 4.67 8.83 -9.37
C SER A 130 4.46 7.38 -9.80
N MET A 131 3.21 6.90 -9.84
CA MET A 131 2.91 5.52 -10.26
C MET A 131 3.19 5.30 -11.74
N ALA A 132 2.92 6.29 -12.61
CA ALA A 132 3.28 6.21 -14.02
C ALA A 132 4.81 6.11 -14.20
N LEU A 133 5.55 6.99 -13.53
CA LEU A 133 7.02 7.01 -13.59
C LEU A 133 7.64 5.76 -12.97
N GLU A 134 7.07 5.26 -11.87
CA GLU A 134 7.47 4.01 -11.25
C GLU A 134 7.25 2.82 -12.20
N GLY A 135 6.09 2.77 -12.86
CA GLY A 135 5.77 1.76 -13.87
C GLY A 135 6.77 1.76 -15.03
N VAL A 136 7.13 2.95 -15.52
CA VAL A 136 8.16 3.11 -16.56
C VAL A 136 9.50 2.58 -16.07
N ASN A 137 9.95 2.99 -14.88
CA ASN A 137 11.26 2.56 -14.36
C ASN A 137 11.29 1.08 -13.99
N LYS A 138 10.20 0.47 -13.53
CA LYS A 138 10.12 -0.99 -13.32
C LYS A 138 10.45 -1.78 -14.60
N GLY A 139 10.03 -1.28 -15.76
CA GLY A 139 10.35 -1.91 -17.05
C GLY A 139 11.70 -1.52 -17.63
N TYR A 140 12.17 -0.29 -17.37
CA TYR A 140 13.35 0.31 -17.99
C TYR A 140 14.61 0.19 -17.13
N ALA A 141 14.53 0.63 -15.86
CA ALA A 141 15.68 0.73 -14.96
C ALA A 141 15.23 0.50 -13.49
N PRO A 142 14.89 -0.75 -13.10
CA PRO A 142 14.17 -1.08 -11.86
C PRO A 142 14.90 -0.66 -10.58
N GLN A 143 16.24 -0.53 -10.59
CA GLN A 143 17.00 -0.04 -9.43
C GLN A 143 16.60 1.39 -9.02
N HIS A 144 16.16 2.23 -9.96
CA HIS A 144 15.75 3.60 -9.67
C HIS A 144 14.42 3.68 -8.91
N VAL A 145 13.60 2.65 -8.97
CA VAL A 145 12.39 2.53 -8.13
C VAL A 145 12.79 2.46 -6.65
N GLY A 146 13.76 1.61 -6.31
CA GLY A 146 14.28 1.51 -4.94
C GLY A 146 14.92 2.83 -4.46
N TYR A 147 15.76 3.46 -5.27
CA TYR A 147 16.34 4.76 -4.91
C TYR A 147 15.30 5.84 -4.70
N SER A 148 14.28 5.93 -5.59
CA SER A 148 13.20 6.90 -5.44
C SER A 148 12.43 6.71 -4.14
N PHE A 149 12.27 5.45 -3.73
CA PHE A 149 11.60 5.13 -2.48
C PHE A 149 12.44 5.53 -1.26
N MET A 150 13.76 5.31 -1.30
CA MET A 150 14.66 5.79 -0.24
C MET A 150 14.64 7.32 -0.14
N ILE A 151 14.66 8.05 -1.26
CA ILE A 151 14.56 9.52 -1.28
C ILE A 151 13.25 9.96 -0.61
N PHE A 152 12.12 9.35 -0.99
CA PHE A 152 10.82 9.60 -0.36
C PHE A 152 10.88 9.42 1.15
N GLU A 153 11.44 8.32 1.62
CA GLU A 153 11.52 7.98 3.04
C GLU A 153 12.39 8.96 3.83
N VAL A 154 13.55 9.32 3.30
CA VAL A 154 14.44 10.30 3.94
C VAL A 154 13.78 11.66 4.02
N VAL A 155 13.26 12.19 2.90
CA VAL A 155 12.62 13.51 2.86
C VAL A 155 11.42 13.54 3.79
N LYS A 156 10.58 12.50 3.80
CA LYS A 156 9.42 12.38 4.68
C LYS A 156 9.79 12.54 6.16
N VAL A 157 10.81 11.80 6.62
CA VAL A 157 11.23 11.83 8.03
C VAL A 157 11.87 13.16 8.40
N VAL A 158 12.79 13.67 7.56
CA VAL A 158 13.49 14.93 7.81
C VAL A 158 12.52 16.10 7.84
N VAL A 159 11.64 16.20 6.85
CA VAL A 159 10.66 17.31 6.78
C VAL A 159 9.62 17.17 7.90
N ALA A 160 9.17 15.96 8.24
CA ALA A 160 8.28 15.76 9.38
C ALA A 160 8.95 16.16 10.70
N TYR A 161 10.22 15.83 10.91
CA TYR A 161 10.94 16.28 12.10
C TYR A 161 10.98 17.82 12.17
N ILE A 162 11.29 18.50 11.09
CA ILE A 162 11.33 19.96 11.05
C ILE A 162 9.94 20.55 11.29
N LEU A 163 8.94 20.14 10.49
CA LEU A 163 7.61 20.77 10.52
C LEU A 163 6.77 20.36 11.73
N VAL A 164 6.85 19.12 12.17
CA VAL A 164 6.01 18.62 13.28
C VAL A 164 6.72 18.76 14.63
N ALA A 165 8.03 18.40 14.71
CA ALA A 165 8.73 18.38 15.98
C ALA A 165 9.31 19.75 16.35
N VAL A 166 9.90 20.47 15.40
CA VAL A 166 10.57 21.75 15.65
C VAL A 166 9.58 22.91 15.52
N THR A 167 8.92 23.07 14.35
CA THR A 167 8.02 24.23 14.11
C THR A 167 6.59 24.02 14.65
N LYS A 168 6.29 22.85 15.20
CA LYS A 168 5.01 22.51 15.86
C LYS A 168 3.77 22.71 14.96
N GLN A 169 3.90 22.51 13.64
CA GLN A 169 2.79 22.67 12.69
C GLN A 169 1.76 21.53 12.73
N SER A 170 1.80 20.68 13.76
CA SER A 170 0.79 19.65 14.01
C SER A 170 0.48 18.80 12.76
N LEU A 171 -0.81 18.53 12.47
CA LEU A 171 -1.26 17.70 11.34
C LEU A 171 -0.89 18.30 9.98
N ALA A 172 -0.94 19.61 9.80
CA ALA A 172 -0.54 20.26 8.56
C ALA A 172 0.93 19.97 8.22
N GLY A 173 1.82 19.99 9.22
CA GLY A 173 3.23 19.65 9.04
C GLY A 173 3.44 18.19 8.58
N ALA A 174 2.67 17.26 9.11
CA ALA A 174 2.71 15.86 8.67
C ALA A 174 2.23 15.70 7.22
N ILE A 175 1.13 16.37 6.84
CA ILE A 175 0.60 16.40 5.47
C ILE A 175 1.65 16.94 4.49
N ILE A 176 2.20 18.11 4.78
CA ILE A 176 3.19 18.77 3.92
C ILE A 176 4.45 17.90 3.78
N SER A 177 4.88 17.23 4.85
CA SER A 177 6.07 16.36 4.80
C SER A 177 5.92 15.20 3.82
N VAL A 178 4.74 14.56 3.78
CA VAL A 178 4.46 13.48 2.83
C VAL A 178 4.34 14.00 1.41
N MET A 179 3.72 15.17 1.21
CA MET A 179 3.61 15.79 -0.12
C MET A 179 4.99 16.16 -0.69
N LEU A 180 5.86 16.77 0.11
CA LEU A 180 7.21 17.12 -0.32
C LEU A 180 8.07 15.88 -0.60
N ALA A 181 7.90 14.83 0.21
CA ALA A 181 8.55 13.55 -0.04
C ALA A 181 8.07 12.92 -1.35
N GLN A 182 6.77 12.95 -1.62
CA GLN A 182 6.22 12.44 -2.88
C GLN A 182 6.67 13.26 -4.09
N LEU A 183 6.72 14.58 -3.94
CA LEU A 183 7.23 15.47 -4.97
C LEU A 183 8.71 15.18 -5.28
N SER A 184 9.56 15.01 -4.25
CA SER A 184 10.98 14.69 -4.44
C SER A 184 11.18 13.37 -5.20
N ARG A 185 10.34 12.36 -4.88
CA ARG A 185 10.29 11.08 -5.60
C ARG A 185 9.92 11.26 -7.07
N VAL A 186 8.88 12.06 -7.34
CA VAL A 186 8.42 12.36 -8.71
C VAL A 186 9.53 13.07 -9.51
N VAL A 187 10.17 14.08 -8.92
CA VAL A 187 11.27 14.82 -9.57
C VAL A 187 12.43 13.88 -9.92
N TYR A 188 12.85 13.04 -8.99
CA TYR A 188 13.90 12.06 -9.23
C TYR A 188 13.56 11.09 -10.35
N LEU A 189 12.37 10.46 -10.29
CA LEU A 189 11.94 9.50 -11.30
C LEU A 189 11.77 10.13 -12.68
N LEU A 190 11.28 11.38 -12.75
CA LEU A 190 11.15 12.13 -13.99
C LEU A 190 12.53 12.41 -14.61
N ALA A 191 13.50 12.82 -13.80
CA ALA A 191 14.87 13.07 -14.27
C ALA A 191 15.50 11.82 -14.88
N VAL A 192 15.35 10.68 -14.24
CA VAL A 192 15.89 9.39 -14.72
C VAL A 192 15.15 8.87 -15.95
N SER A 193 13.84 9.08 -16.03
CA SER A 193 13.01 8.60 -17.16
C SER A 193 12.99 9.55 -18.35
N ARG A 194 13.68 10.70 -18.27
CA ARG A 194 13.61 11.76 -19.29
C ARG A 194 13.87 11.24 -20.70
N GLN A 195 14.88 10.40 -20.86
CA GLN A 195 15.25 9.84 -22.16
C GLN A 195 14.14 8.96 -22.74
N ILE A 196 13.71 7.94 -22.02
CA ILE A 196 12.68 6.98 -22.51
C ILE A 196 11.33 7.67 -22.75
N ILE A 197 10.98 8.70 -21.97
CA ILE A 197 9.77 9.50 -22.18
C ILE A 197 9.92 10.36 -23.45
N GLY A 198 11.10 10.96 -23.67
CA GLY A 198 11.38 11.78 -24.85
C GLY A 198 11.34 10.96 -26.16
N GLU A 199 11.86 9.75 -26.16
CA GLU A 199 11.84 8.81 -27.29
C GLU A 199 10.43 8.19 -27.50
N GLY A 200 9.58 8.22 -26.47
CA GLY A 200 8.24 7.64 -26.51
C GLY A 200 7.26 8.47 -27.37
N LYS A 201 6.40 7.76 -28.09
CA LYS A 201 5.31 8.37 -28.87
C LYS A 201 4.00 8.29 -28.09
N LEU A 202 3.21 9.37 -28.17
CA LEU A 202 1.84 9.36 -27.67
C LEU A 202 0.95 8.72 -28.73
N LEU A 203 0.49 7.48 -28.48
CA LEU A 203 -0.37 6.74 -29.37
C LEU A 203 -1.75 6.56 -28.73
N LYS A 204 -2.82 6.92 -29.45
CA LYS A 204 -4.22 6.73 -29.03
C LYS A 204 -4.51 5.25 -28.72
N GLU A 205 -3.88 4.34 -29.47
CA GLU A 205 -3.99 2.90 -29.27
C GLU A 205 -3.55 2.45 -27.88
N HIS A 206 -2.44 3.00 -27.35
CA HIS A 206 -1.98 2.72 -25.99
C HIS A 206 -3.01 3.17 -24.94
N LEU A 207 -3.62 4.35 -25.11
CA LEU A 207 -4.63 4.87 -24.17
C LEU A 207 -5.87 3.98 -24.15
N ILE A 208 -6.35 3.58 -25.34
CA ILE A 208 -7.49 2.66 -25.47
C ILE A 208 -7.15 1.30 -24.85
N ARG A 209 -5.93 0.82 -25.03
CA ARG A 209 -5.48 -0.47 -24.50
C ARG A 209 -5.44 -0.45 -22.96
N PHE A 210 -4.95 0.62 -22.35
CA PHE A 210 -5.00 0.80 -20.88
C PHE A 210 -6.44 0.74 -20.36
N THR A 211 -7.38 1.45 -21.02
CA THR A 211 -8.79 1.46 -20.62
C THR A 211 -9.45 0.10 -20.79
N LYS A 212 -9.22 -0.59 -21.91
CA LYS A 212 -9.78 -1.93 -22.16
C LYS A 212 -9.28 -2.98 -21.16
N LEU A 213 -8.04 -2.86 -20.72
CA LEU A 213 -7.40 -3.81 -19.81
C LEU A 213 -7.48 -3.37 -18.33
N ALA A 214 -8.19 -2.28 -18.04
CA ALA A 214 -8.29 -1.69 -16.71
C ALA A 214 -8.93 -2.62 -15.67
N TRP A 215 -9.91 -3.45 -16.09
CA TRP A 215 -10.70 -4.28 -15.19
C TRP A 215 -9.85 -5.29 -14.39
N ILE A 216 -8.78 -5.84 -14.98
CA ILE A 216 -7.92 -6.85 -14.32
C ILE A 216 -7.25 -6.28 -13.06
N PRO A 217 -6.40 -5.22 -13.14
CA PRO A 217 -5.76 -4.67 -11.95
C PRO A 217 -6.75 -4.03 -10.99
N LEU A 218 -7.86 -3.49 -11.47
CA LEU A 218 -8.90 -2.94 -10.59
C LEU A 218 -9.59 -4.05 -9.80
N TYR A 219 -10.01 -5.13 -10.44
CA TYR A 219 -10.65 -6.25 -9.77
C TYR A 219 -9.75 -6.86 -8.69
N CYS A 220 -8.49 -7.14 -9.02
CA CYS A 220 -7.56 -7.75 -8.06
C CYS A 220 -7.24 -6.87 -6.84
N ASN A 221 -7.27 -5.55 -7.00
CA ASN A 221 -6.89 -4.63 -5.92
C ASN A 221 -8.09 -4.10 -5.11
N LEU A 222 -9.29 -4.04 -5.70
CA LEU A 222 -10.45 -3.41 -5.08
C LEU A 222 -10.89 -4.09 -3.77
N ALA A 223 -10.71 -5.40 -3.65
CA ALA A 223 -11.03 -6.14 -2.42
C ALA A 223 -10.32 -5.54 -1.19
N GLY A 224 -9.02 -5.23 -1.32
CA GLY A 224 -8.25 -4.60 -0.24
C GLY A 224 -8.77 -3.21 0.14
N TYR A 225 -9.28 -2.44 -0.82
CA TYR A 225 -9.89 -1.14 -0.54
C TYR A 225 -11.23 -1.27 0.18
N ILE A 226 -12.05 -2.26 -0.16
CA ILE A 226 -13.30 -2.53 0.55
C ILE A 226 -13.04 -2.77 2.03
N ASN A 227 -11.99 -3.52 2.38
CA ASN A 227 -11.63 -3.75 3.77
C ASN A 227 -11.40 -2.44 4.56
N THR A 228 -10.86 -1.40 3.93
CA THR A 228 -10.56 -0.12 4.61
C THR A 228 -11.80 0.79 4.80
N LEU A 229 -13.00 0.36 4.40
CA LEU A 229 -14.27 1.05 4.73
C LEU A 229 -14.56 1.03 6.24
N ASP A 230 -13.97 0.09 6.98
CA ASP A 230 -14.03 0.02 8.43
C ASP A 230 -13.68 1.35 9.11
N VAL A 231 -12.68 2.07 8.57
CA VAL A 231 -12.25 3.38 9.09
C VAL A 231 -13.40 4.38 9.11
N TYR A 232 -14.18 4.46 8.02
CA TYR A 232 -15.31 5.40 7.95
C TYR A 232 -16.47 4.94 8.84
N MET A 233 -16.73 3.63 8.89
CA MET A 233 -17.78 3.07 9.75
C MET A 233 -17.48 3.37 11.21
N VAL A 234 -16.26 3.12 11.68
CA VAL A 234 -15.85 3.40 13.06
C VAL A 234 -16.02 4.90 13.38
N VAL A 235 -15.55 5.81 12.52
CA VAL A 235 -15.71 7.25 12.76
C VAL A 235 -17.19 7.67 12.77
N TYR A 236 -18.00 7.12 11.87
CA TYR A 236 -19.42 7.45 11.78
C TYR A 236 -20.18 7.08 13.06
N PHE A 237 -19.93 5.88 13.60
CA PHE A 237 -20.61 5.43 14.83
C PHE A 237 -19.99 6.02 16.09
N ALA A 238 -18.67 6.10 16.19
CA ALA A 238 -17.97 6.63 17.37
C ALA A 238 -18.03 8.17 17.48
N LYS A 239 -18.38 8.88 16.41
CA LYS A 239 -18.35 10.36 16.31
C LYS A 239 -17.01 10.99 16.69
N THR A 240 -15.93 10.21 16.64
CA THR A 240 -14.56 10.60 16.92
C THR A 240 -13.58 9.75 16.13
N THR A 241 -12.40 10.29 15.86
CA THR A 241 -11.31 9.58 15.17
C THR A 241 -10.37 8.85 16.13
N LEU A 242 -10.60 8.96 17.46
CA LEU A 242 -9.75 8.34 18.49
C LEU A 242 -9.62 6.81 18.33
N PRO A 243 -10.73 6.03 18.13
CA PRO A 243 -10.62 4.59 17.95
C PRO A 243 -9.75 4.20 16.76
N VAL A 244 -9.86 4.92 15.65
CA VAL A 244 -9.04 4.70 14.46
C VAL A 244 -7.56 4.92 14.75
N ALA A 245 -7.22 5.94 15.56
CA ALA A 245 -5.85 6.20 15.98
C ALA A 245 -5.27 5.06 16.81
N LEU A 246 -6.04 4.59 17.82
CA LEU A 246 -5.64 3.49 18.69
C LEU A 246 -5.43 2.19 17.91
N PHE A 247 -6.40 1.84 17.06
CA PHE A 247 -6.30 0.68 16.17
C PHE A 247 -5.07 0.77 15.25
N ARG A 248 -4.81 1.93 14.65
CA ARG A 248 -3.68 2.12 13.72
C ARG A 248 -2.32 1.97 14.39
N VAL A 249 -2.15 2.50 15.60
CA VAL A 249 -0.91 2.32 16.37
C VAL A 249 -0.72 0.84 16.73
N ALA A 250 -1.77 0.18 17.22
CA ALA A 250 -1.75 -1.25 17.52
C ALA A 250 -1.43 -2.09 16.26
N PHE A 251 -2.09 -1.80 15.14
CA PHE A 251 -1.86 -2.48 13.86
C PHE A 251 -0.44 -2.27 13.35
N THR A 252 0.13 -1.06 13.47
CA THR A 252 1.52 -0.78 13.06
C THR A 252 2.52 -1.65 13.81
N LEU A 253 2.34 -1.83 15.11
CA LEU A 253 3.18 -2.75 15.90
C LEU A 253 2.93 -4.21 15.53
N SER A 254 1.67 -4.63 15.49
CA SER A 254 1.30 -6.02 15.23
C SER A 254 1.69 -6.46 13.82
N SER A 255 1.76 -5.54 12.84
CA SER A 255 2.17 -5.84 11.46
C SER A 255 3.60 -6.38 11.34
N ILE A 256 4.42 -6.24 12.40
CA ILE A 256 5.76 -6.84 12.47
C ILE A 256 5.67 -8.37 12.29
N ILE A 257 4.64 -9.03 12.82
CA ILE A 257 4.40 -10.47 12.64
C ILE A 257 4.31 -10.83 11.14
N SER A 258 3.72 -9.96 10.34
CA SER A 258 3.52 -10.19 8.91
C SER A 258 4.84 -10.28 8.11
N TYR A 259 5.95 -9.75 8.65
CA TYR A 259 7.26 -9.89 8.01
C TYR A 259 7.78 -11.33 8.04
N SER A 260 7.31 -12.16 8.96
CA SER A 260 7.63 -13.60 8.96
C SER A 260 7.17 -14.30 7.69
N ALA A 261 6.09 -13.83 7.08
CA ALA A 261 5.59 -14.37 5.80
C ALA A 261 6.44 -13.99 4.58
N SER A 262 7.44 -13.11 4.73
CA SER A 262 8.33 -12.74 3.62
C SER A 262 9.13 -13.93 3.07
N PHE A 263 9.31 -14.99 3.86
CA PHE A 263 9.92 -16.24 3.40
C PHE A 263 9.10 -16.90 2.28
N SER A 264 7.77 -16.69 2.23
CA SER A 264 6.91 -17.22 1.17
C SER A 264 7.23 -16.62 -0.20
N SER A 265 7.80 -15.41 -0.27
CA SER A 265 8.20 -14.79 -1.53
C SER A 265 9.33 -15.56 -2.23
N ALA A 266 10.20 -16.23 -1.48
CA ALA A 266 11.24 -17.10 -2.02
C ALA A 266 10.70 -18.48 -2.46
N LEU A 267 9.54 -18.88 -1.91
CA LEU A 267 8.86 -20.13 -2.26
C LEU A 267 8.20 -20.06 -3.64
N TYR A 268 7.68 -18.91 -4.02
CA TYR A 268 6.92 -18.72 -5.27
C TYR A 268 7.65 -19.23 -6.53
N PRO A 269 8.92 -18.86 -6.80
CA PRO A 269 9.67 -19.38 -7.95
C PRO A 269 9.94 -20.90 -7.86
N ARG A 270 10.10 -21.45 -6.66
CA ARG A 270 10.34 -22.89 -6.47
C ARG A 270 9.08 -23.72 -6.74
N ILE A 271 7.90 -23.22 -6.33
CA ILE A 271 6.63 -23.89 -6.64
C ILE A 271 6.37 -23.88 -8.15
N LEU A 272 6.63 -22.76 -8.81
CA LEU A 272 6.51 -22.67 -10.28
C LEU A 272 7.43 -23.70 -10.99
N ALA A 273 8.62 -23.97 -10.43
CA ALA A 273 9.59 -24.86 -11.04
C ALA A 273 9.36 -26.36 -10.70
N HIS A 274 9.03 -26.67 -9.45
CA HIS A 274 9.13 -28.06 -8.95
C HIS A 274 7.90 -28.57 -8.18
N LYS A 275 6.94 -27.73 -7.81
CA LYS A 275 5.70 -28.07 -7.05
C LYS A 275 5.97 -28.98 -5.82
N SER A 276 7.09 -28.76 -5.09
CA SER A 276 7.52 -29.62 -3.99
C SER A 276 6.79 -29.35 -2.67
N SER A 277 6.16 -30.37 -2.08
CA SER A 277 5.53 -30.25 -0.76
C SER A 277 6.54 -29.99 0.37
N LYS A 278 7.80 -30.42 0.23
CA LYS A 278 8.88 -30.17 1.20
C LYS A 278 9.22 -28.69 1.30
N ASP A 279 9.22 -27.96 0.17
CA ASP A 279 9.47 -26.51 0.16
C ASP A 279 8.36 -25.75 0.89
N ILE A 280 7.10 -26.21 0.79
CA ILE A 280 5.97 -25.63 1.51
C ILE A 280 6.14 -25.85 3.02
N GLU A 281 6.47 -27.08 3.44
CA GLU A 281 6.69 -27.42 4.85
C GLU A 281 7.83 -26.61 5.45
N GLU A 282 8.97 -26.48 4.75
CA GLU A 282 10.13 -25.69 5.18
C GLU A 282 9.75 -24.22 5.34
N THR A 283 8.99 -23.66 4.40
CA THR A 283 8.54 -22.26 4.45
C THR A 283 7.59 -22.03 5.63
N LEU A 284 6.68 -22.96 5.90
CA LEU A 284 5.79 -22.88 7.06
C LEU A 284 6.58 -22.95 8.37
N LYS A 285 7.56 -23.85 8.49
CA LYS A 285 8.46 -23.95 9.66
C LYS A 285 9.22 -22.65 9.89
N LEU A 286 9.81 -22.06 8.84
CA LEU A 286 10.50 -20.79 8.93
C LEU A 286 9.56 -19.64 9.34
N THR A 287 8.38 -19.58 8.74
CA THR A 287 7.37 -18.57 9.09
C THR A 287 7.00 -18.66 10.56
N LEU A 288 6.73 -19.87 11.08
CA LEU A 288 6.41 -20.11 12.50
C LEU A 288 7.57 -19.77 13.43
N MET A 289 8.78 -20.17 13.06
CA MET A 289 9.98 -19.93 13.86
C MET A 289 10.20 -18.44 14.16
N PHE A 290 9.78 -17.54 13.26
CA PHE A 290 9.84 -16.10 13.48
C PHE A 290 8.54 -15.52 14.02
N ALA A 291 7.36 -15.95 13.49
CA ALA A 291 6.07 -15.40 13.89
C ALA A 291 5.74 -15.64 15.37
N ILE A 292 6.05 -16.82 15.92
CA ILE A 292 5.74 -17.16 17.32
C ILE A 292 6.53 -16.28 18.31
N PRO A 293 7.87 -16.16 18.22
CA PRO A 293 8.61 -15.27 19.11
C PRO A 293 8.21 -13.79 18.96
N MET A 294 7.92 -13.32 17.73
CA MET A 294 7.43 -11.96 17.50
C MET A 294 6.07 -11.73 18.17
N SER A 295 5.16 -12.70 18.09
CA SER A 295 3.83 -12.65 18.71
C SER A 295 3.94 -12.60 20.24
N LEU A 296 4.75 -13.48 20.85
CA LEU A 296 4.99 -13.48 22.28
C LEU A 296 5.67 -12.19 22.75
N GLY A 297 6.65 -11.71 21.99
CA GLY A 297 7.33 -10.45 22.28
C GLY A 297 6.38 -9.25 22.25
N LEU A 298 5.45 -9.19 21.27
CA LEU A 298 4.44 -8.14 21.21
C LEU A 298 3.46 -8.16 22.38
N ILE A 299 3.02 -9.34 22.82
CA ILE A 299 2.13 -9.49 23.98
C ILE A 299 2.84 -9.06 25.28
N THR A 300 4.06 -9.55 25.49
CA THR A 300 4.82 -9.29 26.73
C THR A 300 5.32 -7.85 26.81
N LEU A 301 5.75 -7.30 25.69
CA LEU A 301 6.30 -5.94 25.61
C LEU A 301 5.27 -4.91 25.12
N ALA A 302 3.95 -5.21 25.16
CA ALA A 302 2.91 -4.35 24.65
C ALA A 302 3.00 -2.92 25.20
N ASN A 303 3.11 -2.75 26.51
CA ASN A 303 3.18 -1.44 27.12
C ASN A 303 4.44 -0.63 26.72
N PRO A 304 5.68 -1.15 26.84
CA PRO A 304 6.85 -0.39 26.41
C PRO A 304 6.85 -0.08 24.91
N LEU A 305 6.33 -0.97 24.06
CA LEU A 305 6.22 -0.73 22.64
C LEU A 305 5.20 0.38 22.32
N LEU A 306 4.04 0.40 22.98
CA LEU A 306 3.06 1.47 22.82
C LEU A 306 3.59 2.81 23.33
N CYS A 307 4.40 2.82 24.41
CA CYS A 307 5.05 4.04 24.92
C CYS A 307 6.01 4.68 23.90
N ILE A 308 6.51 3.95 22.90
CA ILE A 308 7.31 4.53 21.82
C ILE A 308 6.50 5.60 21.08
N PHE A 309 5.20 5.37 20.87
CA PHE A 309 4.28 6.31 20.21
C PHE A 309 3.73 7.38 21.16
N GLY A 310 3.85 7.18 22.47
CA GLY A 310 3.40 8.08 23.51
C GLY A 310 2.47 7.40 24.52
N VAL A 311 2.52 7.85 25.77
CA VAL A 311 1.74 7.29 26.91
C VAL A 311 0.23 7.25 26.62
N LYS A 312 -0.28 8.23 25.88
CA LYS A 312 -1.69 8.32 25.45
C LYS A 312 -2.18 7.15 24.60
N TYR A 313 -1.27 6.34 24.02
CA TYR A 313 -1.61 5.14 23.24
C TYR A 313 -1.58 3.85 24.06
N LEU A 314 -1.30 3.89 25.36
CA LEU A 314 -1.40 2.72 26.23
C LEU A 314 -2.80 2.09 26.25
N GLN A 315 -3.84 2.89 26.00
CA GLN A 315 -5.21 2.40 25.84
C GLN A 315 -5.36 1.38 24.70
N ALA A 316 -4.49 1.43 23.69
CA ALA A 316 -4.48 0.48 22.56
C ALA A 316 -3.93 -0.91 22.93
N ARG A 317 -3.55 -1.19 24.21
CA ARG A 317 -2.96 -2.47 24.64
C ARG A 317 -3.88 -3.66 24.33
N GLN A 318 -5.15 -3.54 24.64
CA GLN A 318 -6.11 -4.63 24.41
C GLN A 318 -6.27 -4.91 22.91
N VAL A 319 -6.36 -3.86 22.10
CA VAL A 319 -6.42 -3.95 20.62
C VAL A 319 -5.16 -4.61 20.07
N LEU A 320 -3.97 -4.22 20.57
CA LEU A 320 -2.70 -4.82 20.16
C LEU A 320 -2.68 -6.33 20.43
N VAL A 321 -3.07 -6.74 21.64
CA VAL A 321 -3.09 -8.16 22.02
C VAL A 321 -4.12 -8.93 21.19
N ALA A 322 -5.29 -8.36 20.91
CA ALA A 322 -6.32 -8.98 20.09
C ALA A 322 -5.89 -9.12 18.61
N LEU A 323 -5.07 -8.21 18.09
CA LEU A 323 -4.56 -8.27 16.71
C LEU A 323 -3.49 -9.36 16.50
N VAL A 324 -2.77 -9.78 17.56
CA VAL A 324 -1.68 -10.76 17.42
C VAL A 324 -2.16 -12.08 16.79
N PRO A 325 -3.20 -12.77 17.28
CA PRO A 325 -3.66 -14.01 16.66
C PRO A 325 -4.18 -13.79 15.24
N ALA A 326 -4.83 -12.65 14.96
CA ALA A 326 -5.33 -12.34 13.62
C ALA A 326 -4.17 -12.20 12.61
N LEU A 327 -3.09 -11.48 12.97
CA LEU A 327 -1.93 -11.31 12.09
C LEU A 327 -1.06 -12.57 11.99
N LEU A 328 -1.06 -13.41 13.03
CA LEU A 328 -0.45 -14.73 12.97
C LEU A 328 -1.18 -15.59 11.92
N ALA A 329 -2.51 -15.66 11.99
CA ALA A 329 -3.34 -16.36 10.99
C ALA A 329 -3.16 -15.78 9.57
N ALA A 330 -3.11 -14.46 9.43
CA ALA A 330 -2.85 -13.80 8.15
C ALA A 330 -1.47 -14.15 7.57
N SER A 331 -0.45 -14.37 8.42
CA SER A 331 0.88 -14.79 7.97
C SER A 331 0.86 -16.20 7.37
N PHE A 332 0.07 -17.11 7.95
CA PHE A 332 -0.17 -18.43 7.35
C PHE A 332 -0.92 -18.35 6.03
N SER A 333 -1.99 -17.56 6.00
CA SER A 333 -2.80 -17.39 4.78
C SER A 333 -1.95 -16.92 3.60
N ARG A 334 -0.98 -16.03 3.81
CA ARG A 334 -0.05 -15.57 2.78
C ARG A 334 0.83 -16.67 2.20
N VAL A 335 1.26 -17.64 3.02
CA VAL A 335 2.04 -18.79 2.53
C VAL A 335 1.17 -19.63 1.60
N PHE A 336 -0.07 -19.95 2.00
CA PHE A 336 -0.99 -20.72 1.18
C PHE A 336 -1.41 -19.96 -0.09
N GLU A 337 -1.64 -18.65 -0.01
CA GLU A 337 -1.91 -17.81 -1.17
C GLU A 337 -0.76 -17.88 -2.19
N THR A 338 0.48 -17.82 -1.72
CA THR A 338 1.67 -17.96 -2.57
C THR A 338 1.72 -19.33 -3.26
N VAL A 339 1.32 -20.41 -2.55
CA VAL A 339 1.25 -21.77 -3.12
C VAL A 339 0.19 -21.86 -4.21
N ILE A 340 -1.00 -21.33 -3.94
CA ILE A 340 -2.14 -21.38 -4.88
C ILE A 340 -1.83 -20.58 -6.13
N LEU A 341 -1.29 -19.36 -5.99
CA LEU A 341 -0.91 -18.51 -7.11
C LEU A 341 0.29 -19.06 -7.88
N GLY A 342 1.24 -19.69 -7.17
CA GLY A 342 2.40 -20.34 -7.81
C GLY A 342 2.04 -21.64 -8.58
N ALA A 343 0.90 -22.26 -8.27
CA ALA A 343 0.41 -23.44 -8.99
C ALA A 343 -0.46 -23.08 -10.22
N GLU A 344 -0.79 -21.82 -10.42
CA GLU A 344 -1.66 -21.33 -11.50
C GLU A 344 -0.93 -21.33 -12.85
N GLU A 345 -1.57 -21.85 -13.87
CA GLU A 345 -1.01 -22.03 -15.22
C GLU A 345 -1.79 -21.25 -16.31
N VAL A 346 -2.89 -20.58 -15.96
CA VAL A 346 -3.74 -19.87 -16.94
C VAL A 346 -2.98 -18.81 -17.72
N ASP A 347 -2.01 -18.12 -17.08
CA ASP A 347 -1.19 -17.08 -17.71
C ASP A 347 -0.20 -17.65 -18.74
N LEU A 348 0.09 -18.94 -18.73
CA LEU A 348 0.95 -19.61 -19.72
C LEU A 348 0.21 -19.83 -21.03
N ASN A 349 -1.11 -19.90 -20.99
CA ASN A 349 -1.95 -20.10 -22.17
C ASN A 349 -2.26 -18.75 -22.84
N LYS A 350 -1.48 -18.40 -23.89
CA LYS A 350 -1.69 -17.15 -24.67
C LYS A 350 -3.09 -17.02 -25.31
N LYS A 351 -3.86 -18.11 -25.38
CA LYS A 351 -5.21 -18.15 -25.95
C LYS A 351 -6.30 -18.25 -24.89
N ALA A 352 -5.93 -18.17 -23.60
CA ALA A 352 -6.90 -18.25 -22.51
C ALA A 352 -7.99 -17.19 -22.69
N GLY A 353 -9.23 -17.65 -22.80
CA GLY A 353 -10.41 -16.79 -22.91
C GLY A 353 -10.90 -16.32 -21.55
N PHE A 354 -11.78 -15.32 -21.53
CA PHE A 354 -12.37 -14.76 -20.30
C PHE A 354 -12.99 -15.84 -19.39
N LYS A 355 -13.64 -16.87 -19.95
CA LYS A 355 -14.22 -17.98 -19.17
C LYS A 355 -13.18 -18.84 -18.43
N GLU A 356 -11.97 -18.96 -18.97
CA GLU A 356 -10.88 -19.70 -18.35
C GLU A 356 -10.31 -18.89 -17.17
N TYR A 357 -10.16 -17.56 -17.33
CA TYR A 357 -9.77 -16.68 -16.23
C TYR A 357 -10.77 -16.70 -15.07
N LEU A 358 -12.09 -16.75 -15.33
CA LEU A 358 -13.11 -16.84 -14.29
C LEU A 358 -13.03 -18.13 -13.45
N LYS A 359 -12.47 -19.20 -14.02
CA LYS A 359 -12.27 -20.49 -13.33
C LYS A 359 -10.88 -20.59 -12.66
N SER A 360 -10.00 -19.65 -12.91
CA SER A 360 -8.63 -19.65 -12.38
C SER A 360 -8.59 -19.14 -10.94
N ASN A 361 -7.54 -19.54 -10.23
CA ASN A 361 -7.27 -19.04 -8.89
C ASN A 361 -7.00 -17.54 -8.87
N LEU A 362 -6.57 -16.94 -10.00
CA LEU A 362 -6.42 -15.49 -10.14
C LEU A 362 -7.74 -14.72 -10.00
N PHE A 363 -8.87 -15.38 -10.29
CA PHE A 363 -10.20 -14.79 -10.09
C PHE A 363 -10.84 -15.26 -8.78
N ILE A 364 -10.69 -16.53 -8.43
CA ILE A 364 -11.33 -17.14 -7.26
C ILE A 364 -10.81 -16.51 -5.96
N LEU A 365 -9.50 -16.30 -5.84
CA LEU A 365 -8.89 -15.71 -4.62
C LEU A 365 -9.39 -14.28 -4.33
N PRO A 366 -9.34 -13.32 -5.27
CA PRO A 366 -9.93 -12.01 -5.03
C PRO A 366 -11.43 -12.08 -4.71
N THR A 367 -12.18 -12.97 -5.39
CA THR A 367 -13.61 -13.16 -5.12
C THR A 367 -13.86 -13.65 -3.69
N ALA A 368 -13.07 -14.60 -3.20
CA ALA A 368 -13.13 -15.06 -1.81
C ALA A 368 -12.80 -13.91 -0.83
N GLN A 369 -11.81 -13.07 -1.15
CA GLN A 369 -11.48 -11.88 -0.35
C GLN A 369 -12.64 -10.89 -0.28
N TYR A 370 -13.40 -10.67 -1.39
CA TYR A 370 -14.60 -9.84 -1.38
C TYR A 370 -15.65 -10.36 -0.40
N LEU A 371 -15.89 -11.68 -0.40
CA LEU A 371 -16.85 -12.30 0.52
C LEU A 371 -16.42 -12.18 1.99
N VAL A 372 -15.13 -12.43 2.28
CA VAL A 372 -14.58 -12.32 3.64
C VAL A 372 -14.65 -10.88 4.15
N TYR A 373 -14.24 -9.90 3.34
CA TYR A 373 -14.28 -8.50 3.74
C TYR A 373 -15.72 -7.96 3.84
N GLY A 374 -16.62 -8.41 2.96
CA GLY A 374 -18.05 -8.11 3.08
C GLY A 374 -18.67 -8.63 4.38
N ALA A 375 -18.37 -9.88 4.74
CA ALA A 375 -18.80 -10.46 6.00
C ALA A 375 -18.21 -9.73 7.21
N TYR A 376 -16.92 -9.40 7.17
CA TYR A 376 -16.26 -8.60 8.20
C TYR A 376 -16.96 -7.26 8.41
N LEU A 377 -17.21 -6.49 7.34
CA LEU A 377 -17.88 -5.19 7.44
C LEU A 377 -19.32 -5.31 7.95
N ALA A 378 -20.05 -6.36 7.56
CA ALA A 378 -21.40 -6.61 8.07
C ALA A 378 -21.40 -6.89 9.57
N VAL A 379 -20.47 -7.74 10.06
CA VAL A 379 -20.31 -8.02 11.48
C VAL A 379 -19.89 -6.74 12.24
N LEU A 380 -18.93 -5.99 11.71
CA LEU A 380 -18.50 -4.72 12.31
C LEU A 380 -19.67 -3.73 12.41
N ALA A 381 -20.49 -3.59 11.35
CA ALA A 381 -21.66 -2.72 11.38
C ALA A 381 -22.66 -3.13 12.48
N ALA A 382 -22.93 -4.42 12.62
CA ALA A 382 -23.82 -4.94 13.63
C ALA A 382 -23.29 -4.66 15.05
N LEU A 383 -21.99 -4.88 15.29
CA LEU A 383 -21.36 -4.62 16.58
C LEU A 383 -21.38 -3.11 16.92
N LEU A 384 -21.06 -2.25 15.97
CA LEU A 384 -21.07 -0.79 16.14
C LEU A 384 -22.48 -0.22 16.38
N ALA A 385 -23.51 -0.86 15.77
CA ALA A 385 -24.90 -0.45 15.95
C ALA A 385 -25.51 -0.88 17.31
N THR A 386 -25.02 -1.98 17.90
CA THR A 386 -25.59 -2.59 19.12
C THR A 386 -24.77 -2.33 20.38
N GLY A 387 -23.48 -2.02 20.23
CA GLY A 387 -22.55 -1.82 21.34
C GLY A 387 -22.16 -0.35 21.55
N PRO A 388 -21.65 0.01 22.75
CA PRO A 388 -20.94 1.26 22.92
C PRO A 388 -19.72 1.27 21.99
N ALA A 389 -19.43 2.42 21.37
CA ALA A 389 -18.34 2.56 20.39
C ALA A 389 -16.95 2.14 20.91
N ASP A 390 -16.78 2.12 22.25
CA ASP A 390 -15.56 1.67 22.93
C ASP A 390 -15.34 0.14 22.88
N ILE A 391 -16.39 -0.65 22.60
CA ILE A 391 -16.32 -2.13 22.57
C ILE A 391 -15.94 -2.62 21.16
N ALA A 392 -16.13 -1.81 20.13
CA ALA A 392 -15.82 -2.17 18.73
C ALA A 392 -14.30 -2.06 18.39
N LEU A 393 -13.49 -1.71 19.35
CA LEU A 393 -12.04 -1.74 19.31
C LEU A 393 -11.54 -3.07 19.86
#